data_1abb534df06e8dd8632d525e3eb4057b
#
_entry.id   1abb534df06e8dd8632d525e3eb4057b
#
_cell.length_a   1.000
_cell.length_b   1.000
_cell.length_c   1.000
_cell.angle_alpha   90.00
_cell.angle_beta   90.00
_cell.angle_gamma   90.00
#
_symmetry.space_group_name_H-M   'P 1'
#
loop_
_entity.id
_entity.type
_entity.pdbx_description
1 polymer ?
#
loop_
_entity_poly.entity_id
_entity_poly.type
_entity_poly.pdbx_seq_one_letter_code
_entity_poly.pdbx_strand_id
1 'polypeptide(L)'
;MTDRRPLLRSIFDAAVAAAHPDVVLSAHLGSAPRGRVICLAAGKGAAAMAAAAERHYLDTLALAPERLTGIATTRHGHGVPTRRIRVIEAGHPVPDEAGLKAADDTLRLAAEANADDLLLVLLSGGGSANWIAPVEGISFAQKQQVTRALLRSGAPIGEINTVRKHLSRIKGGRLARAGSRAAEIVTLAISDVPRDDPSAIASGPTVPDPTTLADARALVARYDLAIDDAVRRALDDPKNESCKPGDPAFARAQFELIARPKASLDAATRIARDAGYAVIDLGADLEGEARDVAAAHVQLALKAHSEGKRTAIVSGGELTVTVRGNGRGGPNQEYALALADLLKETPGVCALAGDTDGADGGAGSATDPAGAVIDQTTFAKMKSLGLDAGAYLANNDATAFFTATGDLLLTGPTLTNVNDVRVILVDAI
;
A
#
# COMPACT_ATOMS: atom_id res chain seq x y z
N MET A 1 -16.05 -1.99 33.32
CA MET A 1 -15.00 -1.30 32.52
C MET A 1 -15.67 -0.57 31.37
N THR A 2 -15.19 0.59 30.99
CA THR A 2 -15.72 1.35 29.85
C THR A 2 -15.36 0.63 28.55
N ASP A 3 -16.32 0.49 27.62
CA ASP A 3 -16.05 -0.05 26.28
C ASP A 3 -15.07 0.86 25.52
N ARG A 4 -13.94 0.33 25.11
CA ARG A 4 -12.86 1.06 24.38
C ARG A 4 -12.87 0.80 22.87
N ARG A 5 -13.72 -0.11 22.38
CA ARG A 5 -13.83 -0.40 20.93
C ARG A 5 -14.12 0.84 20.09
N PRO A 6 -15.03 1.74 20.49
CA PRO A 6 -15.28 2.98 19.74
C PRO A 6 -14.02 3.88 19.66
N LEU A 7 -13.23 3.95 20.73
CA LEU A 7 -11.99 4.74 20.72
C LEU A 7 -10.92 4.09 19.84
N LEU A 8 -10.71 2.77 19.94
CA LEU A 8 -9.81 2.04 19.05
C LEU A 8 -10.17 2.26 17.59
N ARG A 9 -11.47 2.15 17.27
CA ARG A 9 -11.97 2.40 15.91
C ARG A 9 -11.73 3.85 15.48
N SER A 10 -11.97 4.84 16.35
CA SER A 10 -11.72 6.25 16.03
C SER A 10 -10.25 6.55 15.76
N ILE A 11 -9.34 5.89 16.49
CA ILE A 11 -7.89 6.01 16.27
C ILE A 11 -7.52 5.47 14.87
N PHE A 12 -8.03 4.29 14.50
CA PHE A 12 -7.80 3.70 13.19
C PHE A 12 -8.41 4.55 12.06
N ASP A 13 -9.66 4.97 12.22
CA ASP A 13 -10.36 5.78 11.21
C ASP A 13 -9.68 7.14 11.00
N ALA A 14 -9.11 7.74 12.05
CA ALA A 14 -8.33 8.98 11.94
C ALA A 14 -7.04 8.77 11.11
N ALA A 15 -6.38 7.64 11.28
CA ALA A 15 -5.20 7.29 10.47
C ALA A 15 -5.56 7.12 8.99
N VAL A 16 -6.64 6.41 8.70
CA VAL A 16 -7.14 6.22 7.31
C VAL A 16 -7.54 7.57 6.71
N ALA A 17 -8.31 8.39 7.44
CA ALA A 17 -8.79 9.68 6.96
C ALA A 17 -7.65 10.66 6.64
N ALA A 18 -6.55 10.63 7.41
CA ALA A 18 -5.38 11.49 7.21
C ALA A 18 -4.65 11.24 5.88
N ALA A 19 -4.87 10.10 5.24
CA ALA A 19 -4.30 9.75 3.94
C ALA A 19 -5.37 9.53 2.85
N HIS A 20 -6.64 9.81 3.16
CA HIS A 20 -7.70 9.60 2.17
C HIS A 20 -7.62 10.64 1.04
N PRO A 21 -7.72 10.24 -0.24
CA PRO A 21 -7.60 11.14 -1.39
C PRO A 21 -8.49 12.38 -1.33
N ASP A 22 -9.71 12.26 -0.82
CA ASP A 22 -10.65 13.40 -0.69
C ASP A 22 -10.16 14.46 0.30
N VAL A 23 -9.30 14.09 1.23
CA VAL A 23 -8.74 15.00 2.23
C VAL A 23 -7.44 15.61 1.74
N VAL A 24 -6.55 14.78 1.16
CA VAL A 24 -5.18 15.22 0.90
C VAL A 24 -4.95 15.75 -0.52
N LEU A 25 -5.69 15.27 -1.53
CA LEU A 25 -5.30 15.50 -2.92
C LEU A 25 -5.55 16.94 -3.40
N SER A 26 -6.69 17.54 -3.03
CA SER A 26 -7.14 18.83 -3.60
C SER A 26 -6.15 19.98 -3.38
N ALA A 27 -5.43 19.97 -2.26
CA ALA A 27 -4.43 21.03 -1.92
C ALA A 27 -3.18 20.98 -2.81
N HIS A 28 -2.93 19.85 -3.50
CA HIS A 28 -1.76 19.62 -4.34
C HIS A 28 -2.09 19.65 -5.85
N LEU A 29 -3.36 19.76 -6.20
CA LEU A 29 -3.78 19.88 -7.60
C LEU A 29 -3.63 21.34 -8.05
N GLY A 30 -2.90 21.52 -9.16
CA GLY A 30 -2.66 22.82 -9.76
C GLY A 30 -3.85 23.39 -10.55
N SER A 31 -3.66 24.57 -11.14
CA SER A 31 -4.62 25.20 -12.04
C SER A 31 -4.83 24.40 -13.32
N ALA A 32 -5.94 24.68 -14.03
CA ALA A 32 -6.21 24.07 -15.32
C ALA A 32 -5.13 24.46 -16.38
N PRO A 33 -4.57 23.50 -17.13
CA PRO A 33 -3.63 23.78 -18.21
C PRO A 33 -4.30 24.52 -19.38
N ARG A 34 -3.53 24.95 -20.36
CA ARG A 34 -4.11 25.48 -21.63
C ARG A 34 -4.80 24.40 -22.45
N GLY A 35 -4.22 23.20 -22.51
CA GLY A 35 -4.73 22.03 -23.18
C GLY A 35 -5.61 21.15 -22.26
N ARG A 36 -5.38 19.85 -22.33
CA ARG A 36 -6.11 18.83 -21.58
C ARG A 36 -5.41 18.50 -20.25
N VAL A 37 -6.17 18.02 -19.29
CA VAL A 37 -5.66 17.22 -18.18
C VAL A 37 -5.76 15.76 -18.56
N ILE A 38 -4.62 15.08 -18.65
CA ILE A 38 -4.52 13.64 -18.89
C ILE A 38 -4.16 13.00 -17.55
N CYS A 39 -5.15 12.39 -16.89
CA CYS A 39 -4.97 11.78 -15.57
C CYS A 39 -4.66 10.28 -15.72
N LEU A 40 -3.51 9.86 -15.21
CA LEU A 40 -3.05 8.48 -15.22
C LEU A 40 -2.82 8.02 -13.78
N ALA A 41 -3.59 7.05 -13.30
CA ALA A 41 -3.54 6.64 -11.92
C ALA A 41 -3.30 5.12 -11.77
N ALA A 42 -2.52 4.73 -10.73
CA ALA A 42 -2.30 3.32 -10.40
C ALA A 42 -2.16 3.08 -8.89
N GLY A 43 -2.75 2.00 -8.42
CA GLY A 43 -2.68 1.54 -7.03
C GLY A 43 -4.04 1.38 -6.37
N LYS A 44 -4.04 0.92 -5.11
CA LYS A 44 -5.27 0.63 -4.34
C LYS A 44 -6.17 1.87 -4.18
N GLY A 45 -5.58 3.08 -4.05
CA GLY A 45 -6.29 4.36 -3.96
C GLY A 45 -6.51 5.06 -5.30
N ALA A 46 -6.07 4.50 -6.43
CA ALA A 46 -6.05 5.18 -7.73
C ALA A 46 -7.42 5.67 -8.20
N ALA A 47 -8.47 4.88 -8.01
CA ALA A 47 -9.82 5.25 -8.42
C ALA A 47 -10.36 6.44 -7.58
N ALA A 48 -10.13 6.44 -6.26
CA ALA A 48 -10.51 7.56 -5.39
C ALA A 48 -9.70 8.83 -5.69
N MET A 49 -8.39 8.69 -5.95
CA MET A 49 -7.55 9.81 -6.38
C MET A 49 -8.06 10.41 -7.69
N ALA A 50 -8.41 9.57 -8.67
CA ALA A 50 -8.98 10.00 -9.94
C ALA A 50 -10.32 10.72 -9.76
N ALA A 51 -11.23 10.20 -8.92
CA ALA A 51 -12.50 10.83 -8.59
C ALA A 51 -12.31 12.19 -7.90
N ALA A 52 -11.35 12.31 -6.98
CA ALA A 52 -11.00 13.57 -6.33
C ALA A 52 -10.42 14.59 -7.34
N ALA A 53 -9.56 14.15 -8.26
CA ALA A 53 -9.05 14.99 -9.34
C ALA A 53 -10.18 15.47 -10.29
N GLU A 54 -11.13 14.60 -10.62
CA GLU A 54 -12.30 15.00 -11.42
C GLU A 54 -13.10 16.11 -10.75
N ARG A 55 -13.39 15.98 -9.44
CA ARG A 55 -14.11 17.01 -8.70
C ARG A 55 -13.34 18.33 -8.72
N HIS A 56 -12.04 18.30 -8.51
CA HIS A 56 -11.22 19.52 -8.55
C HIS A 56 -11.29 20.20 -9.92
N TYR A 57 -11.01 19.49 -11.01
CA TYR A 57 -10.95 20.11 -12.33
C TYR A 57 -12.32 20.46 -12.90
N LEU A 58 -13.31 19.58 -12.75
CA LEU A 58 -14.62 19.79 -13.34
C LEU A 58 -15.53 20.68 -12.50
N ASP A 59 -15.55 20.49 -11.17
CA ASP A 59 -16.51 21.17 -10.29
C ASP A 59 -15.92 22.44 -9.67
N THR A 60 -14.64 22.41 -9.24
CA THR A 60 -14.01 23.59 -8.61
C THR A 60 -13.44 24.55 -9.65
N LEU A 61 -12.73 24.05 -10.67
CA LEU A 61 -12.11 24.88 -11.71
C LEU A 61 -12.98 25.04 -12.96
N ALA A 62 -14.15 24.41 -13.01
CA ALA A 62 -15.09 24.46 -14.14
C ALA A 62 -14.41 24.15 -15.50
N LEU A 63 -13.44 23.23 -15.50
CA LEU A 63 -12.80 22.75 -16.74
C LEU A 63 -13.84 22.08 -17.63
N ALA A 64 -13.87 22.42 -18.93
CA ALA A 64 -14.76 21.78 -19.87
C ALA A 64 -14.53 20.24 -19.89
N PRO A 65 -15.56 19.41 -19.77
CA PRO A 65 -15.41 17.97 -19.55
C PRO A 65 -14.59 17.25 -20.62
N GLU A 66 -14.63 17.71 -21.87
CA GLU A 66 -13.84 17.17 -23.00
C GLU A 66 -12.34 17.41 -22.86
N ARG A 67 -11.93 18.34 -22.00
CA ARG A 67 -10.53 18.61 -21.69
C ARG A 67 -9.97 17.75 -20.55
N LEU A 68 -10.79 16.91 -19.92
CA LEU A 68 -10.35 15.92 -18.95
C LEU A 68 -10.51 14.53 -19.52
N THR A 69 -9.43 13.77 -19.50
CA THR A 69 -9.41 12.35 -19.92
C THR A 69 -8.43 11.58 -19.03
N GLY A 70 -8.54 10.25 -19.02
CA GLY A 70 -7.57 9.47 -18.26
C GLY A 70 -7.95 8.02 -18.03
N ILE A 71 -7.06 7.34 -17.30
CA ILE A 71 -7.23 5.95 -16.85
C ILE A 71 -6.75 5.85 -15.42
N ALA A 72 -7.58 5.25 -14.57
CA ALA A 72 -7.23 4.84 -13.21
C ALA A 72 -7.25 3.31 -13.14
N THR A 73 -6.11 2.69 -12.85
CA THR A 73 -5.99 1.25 -12.68
C THR A 73 -5.89 0.94 -11.20
N THR A 74 -6.89 0.26 -10.67
CA THR A 74 -6.98 -0.07 -9.24
C THR A 74 -7.13 -1.57 -9.02
N ARG A 75 -7.02 -2.03 -7.77
CA ARG A 75 -7.27 -3.43 -7.39
C ARG A 75 -8.75 -3.79 -7.60
N HIS A 76 -9.04 -5.06 -7.90
CA HIS A 76 -10.42 -5.57 -7.94
C HIS A 76 -11.18 -5.23 -6.63
N GLY A 77 -12.40 -4.71 -6.78
CA GLY A 77 -13.26 -4.27 -5.68
C GLY A 77 -12.93 -2.89 -5.10
N HIS A 78 -11.93 -2.17 -5.63
CA HIS A 78 -11.56 -0.81 -5.21
C HIS A 78 -12.00 0.28 -6.21
N GLY A 79 -12.79 -0.08 -7.22
CA GLY A 79 -13.34 0.87 -8.17
C GLY A 79 -14.33 1.82 -7.53
N VAL A 80 -14.28 3.09 -7.93
CA VAL A 80 -15.30 4.10 -7.59
C VAL A 80 -15.80 4.76 -8.88
N PRO A 81 -17.05 5.28 -8.91
CA PRO A 81 -17.57 5.95 -10.08
C PRO A 81 -16.78 7.21 -10.43
N THR A 82 -16.51 7.39 -11.71
CA THR A 82 -15.89 8.57 -12.31
C THR A 82 -16.69 8.99 -13.55
N ARG A 83 -16.51 10.22 -14.02
CA ARG A 83 -17.25 10.81 -15.13
C ARG A 83 -16.48 10.79 -16.44
N ARG A 84 -15.17 11.06 -16.38
CA ARG A 84 -14.29 11.26 -17.56
C ARG A 84 -13.05 10.36 -17.52
N ILE A 85 -12.61 9.95 -16.34
CA ILE A 85 -11.46 9.07 -16.17
C ILE A 85 -11.98 7.63 -16.12
N ARG A 86 -11.50 6.78 -17.03
CA ARG A 86 -11.91 5.37 -17.07
C ARG A 86 -11.26 4.59 -15.92
N VAL A 87 -12.06 3.99 -15.07
CA VAL A 87 -11.58 3.09 -14.01
C VAL A 87 -11.48 1.66 -14.54
N ILE A 88 -10.34 1.03 -14.32
CA ILE A 88 -10.07 -0.38 -14.66
C ILE A 88 -9.64 -1.08 -13.39
N GLU A 89 -10.32 -2.15 -13.05
CA GLU A 89 -9.93 -3.04 -11.96
C GLU A 89 -8.97 -4.11 -12.48
N ALA A 90 -7.88 -4.35 -11.75
CA ALA A 90 -6.79 -5.24 -12.14
C ALA A 90 -6.24 -6.02 -10.95
N GLY A 91 -5.52 -7.10 -11.24
CA GLY A 91 -4.96 -8.00 -10.25
C GLY A 91 -3.92 -7.35 -9.33
N HIS A 92 -4.01 -7.67 -8.04
CA HIS A 92 -3.06 -7.32 -6.99
C HIS A 92 -3.15 -8.36 -5.85
N PRO A 93 -2.05 -8.90 -5.30
CA PRO A 93 -0.64 -8.64 -5.66
C PRO A 93 -0.17 -9.34 -6.94
N VAL A 94 -0.96 -10.27 -7.47
CA VAL A 94 -0.64 -10.99 -8.72
C VAL A 94 -1.24 -10.21 -9.89
N PRO A 95 -0.41 -9.71 -10.85
CA PRO A 95 -0.89 -9.02 -12.04
C PRO A 95 -1.73 -9.92 -12.93
N ASP A 96 -2.70 -9.32 -13.64
CA ASP A 96 -3.57 -9.98 -14.62
C ASP A 96 -3.57 -9.28 -15.99
N GLU A 97 -4.35 -9.81 -16.93
CA GLU A 97 -4.51 -9.28 -18.29
C GLU A 97 -5.15 -7.88 -18.30
N ALA A 98 -6.01 -7.56 -17.31
CA ALA A 98 -6.61 -6.24 -17.21
C ALA A 98 -5.55 -5.18 -16.92
N GLY A 99 -4.62 -5.49 -16.01
CA GLY A 99 -3.47 -4.64 -15.69
C GLY A 99 -2.51 -4.45 -16.88
N LEU A 100 -2.29 -5.51 -17.67
CA LEU A 100 -1.49 -5.43 -18.89
C LEU A 100 -2.10 -4.45 -19.89
N LYS A 101 -3.38 -4.62 -20.21
CA LYS A 101 -4.10 -3.74 -21.15
C LYS A 101 -4.19 -2.30 -20.64
N ALA A 102 -4.44 -2.12 -19.33
CA ALA A 102 -4.48 -0.81 -18.71
C ALA A 102 -3.14 -0.07 -18.81
N ALA A 103 -2.01 -0.78 -18.61
CA ALA A 103 -0.68 -0.19 -18.76
C ALA A 103 -0.36 0.21 -20.20
N ASP A 104 -0.78 -0.58 -21.20
CA ASP A 104 -0.62 -0.24 -22.62
C ASP A 104 -1.46 1.00 -22.99
N ASP A 105 -2.72 1.05 -22.56
CA ASP A 105 -3.59 2.22 -22.77
C ASP A 105 -3.02 3.47 -22.06
N THR A 106 -2.46 3.32 -20.86
CA THR A 106 -1.80 4.39 -20.08
C THR A 106 -0.60 4.95 -20.87
N LEU A 107 0.28 4.10 -21.37
CA LEU A 107 1.44 4.52 -22.17
C LEU A 107 1.02 5.23 -23.47
N ARG A 108 -0.03 4.73 -24.13
CA ARG A 108 -0.59 5.38 -25.33
C ARG A 108 -1.12 6.77 -25.03
N LEU A 109 -1.92 6.94 -23.97
CA LEU A 109 -2.43 8.26 -23.57
C LEU A 109 -1.30 9.21 -23.16
N ALA A 110 -0.28 8.74 -22.45
CA ALA A 110 0.88 9.56 -22.14
C ALA A 110 1.60 10.05 -23.41
N ALA A 111 1.74 9.18 -24.41
CA ALA A 111 2.38 9.53 -25.69
C ALA A 111 1.55 10.49 -26.56
N GLU A 112 0.24 10.60 -26.34
CA GLU A 112 -0.65 11.55 -27.02
C GLU A 112 -0.60 12.97 -26.45
N ALA A 113 0.07 13.18 -25.31
CA ALA A 113 0.22 14.50 -24.69
C ALA A 113 0.99 15.48 -25.59
N ASN A 114 0.62 16.75 -25.54
CA ASN A 114 1.26 17.82 -26.28
C ASN A 114 1.70 18.96 -25.35
N ALA A 115 2.34 19.99 -25.92
CA ALA A 115 2.98 21.09 -25.15
C ALA A 115 2.00 22.02 -24.40
N ASP A 116 0.69 21.83 -24.51
CA ASP A 116 -0.34 22.54 -23.76
C ASP A 116 -1.03 21.66 -22.70
N ASP A 117 -0.80 20.34 -22.73
CA ASP A 117 -1.44 19.37 -21.84
C ASP A 117 -0.69 19.22 -20.51
N LEU A 118 -1.43 18.98 -19.43
CA LEU A 118 -0.92 18.49 -18.15
C LEU A 118 -1.04 16.97 -18.11
N LEU A 119 0.07 16.27 -17.87
CA LEU A 119 0.07 14.86 -17.52
C LEU A 119 0.06 14.75 -15.99
N LEU A 120 -1.10 14.45 -15.42
CA LEU A 120 -1.29 14.23 -13.99
C LEU A 120 -1.17 12.73 -13.68
N VAL A 121 -0.16 12.36 -12.91
CA VAL A 121 0.09 10.96 -12.52
C VAL A 121 -0.21 10.80 -11.04
N LEU A 122 -1.14 9.91 -10.70
CA LEU A 122 -1.59 9.66 -9.34
C LEU A 122 -1.21 8.25 -8.91
N LEU A 123 -0.38 8.12 -7.88
CA LEU A 123 0.17 6.85 -7.44
C LEU A 123 -0.22 6.53 -6.00
N SER A 124 -0.49 5.27 -5.74
CA SER A 124 -0.64 4.73 -4.39
C SER A 124 -0.10 3.31 -4.30
N GLY A 125 -0.11 2.72 -3.11
CA GLY A 125 0.32 1.35 -2.87
C GLY A 125 -0.32 0.35 -3.83
N GLY A 126 0.46 -0.67 -4.23
CA GLY A 126 0.01 -1.68 -5.18
C GLY A 126 0.16 -1.33 -6.66
N GLY A 127 0.47 -0.09 -7.02
CA GLY A 127 0.61 0.36 -8.42
C GLY A 127 1.60 -0.44 -9.25
N SER A 128 2.62 -1.03 -8.63
CA SER A 128 3.58 -1.92 -9.32
C SER A 128 2.95 -3.18 -9.91
N ALA A 129 1.89 -3.71 -9.31
CA ALA A 129 1.17 -4.87 -9.81
C ALA A 129 0.10 -4.44 -10.83
N ASN A 130 -0.61 -3.35 -10.56
CA ASN A 130 -1.66 -2.85 -11.45
C ASN A 130 -1.10 -2.38 -12.80
N TRP A 131 0.09 -1.76 -12.84
CA TRP A 131 0.77 -1.40 -14.09
C TRP A 131 1.85 -2.42 -14.46
N ILE A 132 1.45 -3.42 -15.24
CA ILE A 132 2.34 -4.43 -15.81
C ILE A 132 2.46 -4.25 -17.32
N ALA A 133 3.65 -3.91 -17.81
CA ALA A 133 3.95 -3.74 -19.23
C ALA A 133 5.32 -4.35 -19.53
N PRO A 134 5.40 -5.64 -19.92
CA PRO A 134 6.65 -6.28 -20.27
C PRO A 134 7.35 -5.56 -21.42
N VAL A 135 8.69 -5.55 -21.43
CA VAL A 135 9.46 -5.09 -22.60
C VAL A 135 9.22 -5.98 -23.81
N GLU A 136 9.51 -5.46 -25.00
CA GLU A 136 9.37 -6.22 -26.25
C GLU A 136 10.15 -7.53 -26.21
N GLY A 137 9.58 -8.58 -26.74
CA GLY A 137 10.18 -9.93 -26.77
C GLY A 137 9.98 -10.76 -25.48
N ILE A 138 9.32 -10.21 -24.47
CA ILE A 138 8.93 -10.93 -23.24
C ILE A 138 7.40 -11.02 -23.16
N SER A 139 6.88 -12.23 -23.02
CA SER A 139 5.46 -12.46 -22.76
C SER A 139 5.06 -12.09 -21.33
N PHE A 140 3.77 -11.89 -21.12
CA PHE A 140 3.21 -11.67 -19.77
C PHE A 140 3.52 -12.85 -18.84
N ALA A 141 3.40 -14.08 -19.31
CA ALA A 141 3.70 -15.29 -18.53
C ALA A 141 5.18 -15.33 -18.07
N GLN A 142 6.12 -14.99 -18.97
CA GLN A 142 7.54 -14.89 -18.64
C GLN A 142 7.80 -13.81 -17.58
N LYS A 143 7.16 -12.63 -17.72
CA LYS A 143 7.26 -11.57 -16.71
C LYS A 143 6.74 -12.02 -15.34
N GLN A 144 5.62 -12.74 -15.29
CA GLN A 144 5.09 -13.32 -14.05
C GLN A 144 6.05 -14.37 -13.46
N GLN A 145 6.65 -15.23 -14.31
CA GLN A 145 7.60 -16.24 -13.86
C GLN A 145 8.83 -15.61 -13.20
N VAL A 146 9.44 -14.60 -13.84
CA VAL A 146 10.58 -13.86 -13.27
C VAL A 146 10.19 -13.20 -11.94
N THR A 147 9.00 -12.58 -11.86
CA THR A 147 8.53 -11.95 -10.62
C THR A 147 8.37 -12.98 -9.50
N ARG A 148 7.79 -14.16 -9.79
CA ARG A 148 7.71 -15.25 -8.79
C ARG A 148 9.07 -15.77 -8.36
N ALA A 149 10.02 -15.91 -9.29
CA ALA A 149 11.38 -16.34 -8.97
C ALA A 149 12.09 -15.33 -8.05
N LEU A 150 11.97 -14.03 -8.34
CA LEU A 150 12.51 -12.97 -7.49
C LEU A 150 11.92 -12.98 -6.08
N LEU A 151 10.59 -13.10 -5.95
CA LEU A 151 9.93 -13.15 -4.64
C LEU A 151 10.37 -14.37 -3.81
N ARG A 152 10.65 -15.51 -4.46
CA ARG A 152 11.12 -16.74 -3.78
C ARG A 152 12.59 -16.72 -3.44
N SER A 153 13.39 -15.85 -4.05
CA SER A 153 14.84 -15.78 -3.85
C SER A 153 15.24 -15.19 -2.50
N GLY A 154 14.32 -14.53 -1.78
CA GLY A 154 14.62 -13.79 -0.56
C GLY A 154 15.36 -12.46 -0.82
N ALA A 155 15.41 -12.00 -2.08
CA ALA A 155 16.02 -10.72 -2.42
C ALA A 155 15.24 -9.56 -1.76
N PRO A 156 15.93 -8.52 -1.26
CA PRO A 156 15.29 -7.29 -0.79
C PRO A 156 14.46 -6.64 -1.89
N ILE A 157 13.38 -5.94 -1.51
CA ILE A 157 12.43 -5.33 -2.47
C ILE A 157 13.12 -4.37 -3.44
N GLY A 158 14.14 -3.64 -3.02
CA GLY A 158 14.92 -2.76 -3.89
C GLY A 158 15.63 -3.52 -5.03
N GLU A 159 16.21 -4.69 -4.72
CA GLU A 159 16.87 -5.56 -5.71
C GLU A 159 15.84 -6.20 -6.65
N ILE A 160 14.70 -6.65 -6.11
CA ILE A 160 13.57 -7.14 -6.91
C ILE A 160 13.12 -6.05 -7.91
N ASN A 161 12.97 -4.81 -7.44
CA ASN A 161 12.54 -3.69 -8.27
C ASN A 161 13.57 -3.34 -9.34
N THR A 162 14.88 -3.50 -9.09
CA THR A 162 15.92 -3.31 -10.10
C THR A 162 15.68 -4.19 -11.33
N VAL A 163 15.46 -5.49 -11.15
CA VAL A 163 15.16 -6.40 -12.27
C VAL A 163 13.80 -6.07 -12.90
N ARG A 164 12.78 -5.78 -12.07
CA ARG A 164 11.42 -5.47 -12.56
C ARG A 164 11.37 -4.22 -13.43
N LYS A 165 12.13 -3.17 -13.11
CA LYS A 165 12.22 -1.92 -13.88
C LYS A 165 12.81 -2.17 -15.26
N HIS A 166 13.90 -2.93 -15.36
CA HIS A 166 14.59 -3.21 -16.64
C HIS A 166 13.82 -4.15 -17.57
N LEU A 167 12.85 -4.90 -17.05
CA LEU A 167 11.95 -5.74 -17.83
C LEU A 167 10.55 -5.08 -18.04
N SER A 168 10.45 -3.75 -17.98
CA SER A 168 9.16 -3.04 -18.03
C SER A 168 9.20 -1.84 -18.97
N ARG A 169 8.15 -1.62 -19.75
CA ARG A 169 7.96 -0.44 -20.63
C ARG A 169 7.39 0.79 -19.89
N ILE A 170 6.93 0.66 -18.64
CA ILE A 170 6.27 1.74 -17.89
C ILE A 170 7.05 2.20 -16.65
N LYS A 171 7.82 1.30 -16.02
CA LYS A 171 8.58 1.55 -14.78
C LYS A 171 9.92 2.26 -15.05
N GLY A 172 10.62 2.71 -13.99
CA GLY A 172 11.95 3.30 -14.09
C GLY A 172 12.00 4.51 -15.01
N GLY A 173 11.10 5.46 -14.82
CA GLY A 173 11.02 6.72 -15.57
C GLY A 173 10.39 6.65 -16.94
N ARG A 174 10.01 5.47 -17.42
CA ARG A 174 9.56 5.31 -18.81
C ARG A 174 8.18 5.92 -19.09
N LEU A 175 7.31 6.02 -18.07
CA LEU A 175 6.04 6.76 -18.24
C LEU A 175 6.31 8.26 -18.46
N ALA A 176 7.24 8.86 -17.70
CA ALA A 176 7.65 10.25 -17.94
C ALA A 176 8.25 10.43 -19.34
N ARG A 177 9.07 9.48 -19.79
CA ARG A 177 9.61 9.50 -21.17
C ARG A 177 8.50 9.43 -22.22
N ALA A 178 7.49 8.58 -22.04
CA ALA A 178 6.35 8.51 -22.93
C ALA A 178 5.57 9.83 -23.00
N GLY A 179 5.38 10.48 -21.84
CA GLY A 179 4.68 11.76 -21.71
C GLY A 179 5.53 13.02 -21.84
N SER A 180 6.79 12.93 -22.27
CA SER A 180 7.77 14.03 -22.25
C SER A 180 7.40 15.24 -23.14
N ARG A 181 6.39 15.10 -24.02
CA ARG A 181 5.85 16.20 -24.83
C ARG A 181 4.83 17.07 -24.09
N ALA A 182 4.34 16.63 -22.93
CA ALA A 182 3.42 17.42 -22.10
C ALA A 182 4.07 18.75 -21.67
N ALA A 183 3.23 19.76 -21.44
CA ALA A 183 3.66 21.02 -20.85
C ALA A 183 4.31 20.80 -19.47
N GLU A 184 3.71 19.89 -18.72
CA GLU A 184 4.12 19.52 -17.37
C GLU A 184 3.72 18.08 -17.06
N ILE A 185 4.54 17.39 -16.28
CA ILE A 185 4.23 16.07 -15.70
C ILE A 185 4.23 16.26 -14.18
N VAL A 186 3.06 16.15 -13.56
CA VAL A 186 2.90 16.23 -12.11
C VAL A 186 2.54 14.86 -11.56
N THR A 187 3.38 14.33 -10.69
CA THR A 187 3.12 13.07 -10.00
C THR A 187 2.81 13.34 -8.53
N LEU A 188 1.62 12.95 -8.09
CA LEU A 188 1.19 13.01 -6.70
C LEU A 188 1.06 11.58 -6.16
N ALA A 189 1.74 11.29 -5.05
CA ALA A 189 1.81 9.92 -4.54
C ALA A 189 1.40 9.84 -3.06
N ILE A 190 0.62 8.79 -2.74
CA ILE A 190 0.38 8.30 -1.38
C ILE A 190 1.36 7.15 -1.17
N SER A 191 2.28 7.30 -0.21
CA SER A 191 3.36 6.33 0.03
C SER A 191 2.91 5.22 0.96
N ASP A 192 3.26 3.98 0.59
CA ASP A 192 3.21 2.79 1.44
C ASP A 192 4.58 2.11 1.55
N VAL A 193 5.64 2.78 1.09
CA VAL A 193 6.98 2.19 1.06
C VAL A 193 7.86 2.76 2.18
N PRO A 194 8.74 1.94 2.78
CA PRO A 194 9.69 2.41 3.79
C PRO A 194 10.55 3.54 3.25
N ARG A 195 10.76 4.57 4.11
CA ARG A 195 11.57 5.76 3.80
C ARG A 195 11.06 6.60 2.62
N ASP A 196 9.84 6.35 2.14
CA ASP A 196 9.17 7.15 1.12
C ASP A 196 9.97 7.31 -0.19
N ASP A 197 10.72 6.29 -0.61
CA ASP A 197 11.54 6.33 -1.83
C ASP A 197 10.66 6.43 -3.09
N PRO A 198 10.69 7.55 -3.85
CA PRO A 198 9.89 7.72 -5.05
C PRO A 198 10.16 6.65 -6.11
N SER A 199 11.38 6.11 -6.15
CA SER A 199 11.77 5.08 -7.11
C SER A 199 11.18 3.69 -6.79
N ALA A 200 10.71 3.49 -5.56
CA ALA A 200 10.03 2.27 -5.11
C ALA A 200 8.51 2.34 -5.33
N ILE A 201 7.88 3.52 -5.15
CA ILE A 201 6.44 3.72 -5.33
C ILE A 201 6.06 3.42 -6.79
N ALA A 202 5.16 2.44 -6.99
CA ALA A 202 4.80 1.89 -8.30
C ALA A 202 6.01 1.52 -9.18
N SER A 203 7.21 1.31 -8.58
CA SER A 203 8.51 1.10 -9.25
C SER A 203 8.96 2.32 -10.08
N GLY A 204 8.67 3.53 -9.63
CA GLY A 204 9.20 4.79 -10.16
C GLY A 204 8.85 5.09 -11.62
N PRO A 205 7.58 5.13 -12.04
CA PRO A 205 7.23 5.32 -13.45
C PRO A 205 7.61 6.71 -14.00
N THR A 206 7.70 7.71 -13.14
CA THR A 206 7.93 9.12 -13.49
C THR A 206 9.19 9.73 -12.89
N VAL A 207 10.01 8.93 -12.23
CA VAL A 207 11.26 9.38 -11.63
C VAL A 207 12.45 8.63 -12.22
N PRO A 208 13.66 9.20 -12.20
CA PRO A 208 14.86 8.53 -12.71
C PRO A 208 15.20 7.28 -11.92
N ASP A 209 15.82 6.32 -12.59
CA ASP A 209 16.29 5.08 -11.99
C ASP A 209 17.83 5.04 -12.02
N PRO A 210 18.52 5.09 -10.87
CA PRO A 210 19.97 5.03 -10.84
C PRO A 210 20.53 3.64 -11.16
N THR A 211 19.71 2.57 -11.05
CA THR A 211 20.15 1.19 -11.32
C THR A 211 20.26 0.90 -12.82
N THR A 212 21.07 -0.08 -13.19
CA THR A 212 21.43 -0.38 -14.59
C THR A 212 21.03 -1.78 -15.01
N LEU A 213 21.03 -2.05 -16.33
CA LEU A 213 20.92 -3.41 -16.88
C LEU A 213 22.05 -4.31 -16.34
N ALA A 214 23.25 -3.78 -16.10
CA ALA A 214 24.34 -4.53 -15.50
C ALA A 214 24.01 -4.98 -14.08
N ASP A 215 23.42 -4.09 -13.27
CA ASP A 215 22.94 -4.43 -11.93
C ASP A 215 21.86 -5.51 -11.99
N ALA A 216 20.90 -5.37 -12.90
CA ALA A 216 19.83 -6.36 -13.07
C ALA A 216 20.38 -7.75 -13.42
N ARG A 217 21.37 -7.83 -14.32
CA ARG A 217 22.07 -9.09 -14.66
C ARG A 217 22.85 -9.67 -13.48
N ALA A 218 23.56 -8.80 -12.74
CA ALA A 218 24.30 -9.21 -11.56
C ALA A 218 23.39 -9.82 -10.49
N LEU A 219 22.18 -9.26 -10.29
CA LEU A 219 21.17 -9.79 -9.36
C LEU A 219 20.61 -11.13 -9.84
N VAL A 220 20.32 -11.28 -11.13
CA VAL A 220 19.89 -12.57 -11.71
C VAL A 220 20.96 -13.66 -11.45
N ALA A 221 22.24 -13.33 -11.64
CA ALA A 221 23.34 -14.26 -11.37
C ALA A 221 23.52 -14.53 -9.87
N ARG A 222 23.46 -13.50 -9.01
CA ARG A 222 23.63 -13.61 -7.55
C ARG A 222 22.61 -14.55 -6.92
N TYR A 223 21.36 -14.47 -7.36
CA TYR A 223 20.25 -15.27 -6.81
C TYR A 223 19.97 -16.53 -7.61
N ASP A 224 20.85 -16.88 -8.55
CA ASP A 224 20.71 -18.05 -9.45
C ASP A 224 19.28 -18.17 -10.01
N LEU A 225 18.73 -17.05 -10.49
CA LEU A 225 17.35 -17.02 -10.95
C LEU A 225 17.20 -17.82 -12.24
N ALA A 226 16.33 -18.81 -12.24
CA ALA A 226 15.95 -19.54 -13.44
C ALA A 226 15.15 -18.63 -14.38
N ILE A 227 15.83 -18.02 -15.35
CA ILE A 227 15.26 -17.19 -16.41
C ILE A 227 15.47 -17.86 -17.78
N ASP A 228 14.50 -17.70 -18.66
CA ASP A 228 14.61 -18.20 -20.04
C ASP A 228 15.46 -17.28 -20.94
N ASP A 229 15.75 -17.77 -22.14
CA ASP A 229 16.60 -17.05 -23.10
C ASP A 229 15.97 -15.73 -23.59
N ALA A 230 14.64 -15.59 -23.61
CA ALA A 230 13.99 -14.35 -23.99
C ALA A 230 14.23 -13.27 -22.92
N VAL A 231 14.10 -13.63 -21.63
CA VAL A 231 14.40 -12.72 -20.51
C VAL A 231 15.88 -12.35 -20.50
N ARG A 232 16.78 -13.31 -20.76
CA ARG A 232 18.22 -13.06 -20.85
C ARG A 232 18.53 -12.05 -21.96
N ARG A 233 18.04 -12.30 -23.18
CA ARG A 233 18.22 -11.37 -24.31
C ARG A 233 17.67 -9.97 -23.99
N ALA A 234 16.51 -9.89 -23.32
CA ALA A 234 15.94 -8.60 -22.95
C ALA A 234 16.81 -7.83 -21.93
N LEU A 235 17.46 -8.52 -20.99
CA LEU A 235 18.40 -7.90 -20.05
C LEU A 235 19.74 -7.53 -20.71
N ASP A 236 20.05 -8.12 -21.87
CA ASP A 236 21.23 -7.78 -22.67
C ASP A 236 20.97 -6.67 -23.70
N ASP A 237 19.70 -6.35 -24.01
CA ASP A 237 19.36 -5.32 -24.98
C ASP A 237 19.46 -3.91 -24.35
N PRO A 238 20.38 -3.04 -24.84
CA PRO A 238 20.53 -1.67 -24.32
C PRO A 238 19.27 -0.82 -24.41
N LYS A 239 18.31 -1.14 -25.29
CA LYS A 239 17.00 -0.44 -25.38
C LYS A 239 16.17 -0.58 -24.11
N ASN A 240 16.45 -1.60 -23.30
CA ASN A 240 15.77 -1.86 -22.04
C ASN A 240 16.45 -1.17 -20.85
N GLU A 241 17.44 -0.30 -21.08
CA GLU A 241 17.98 0.55 -20.03
C GLU A 241 16.93 1.54 -19.52
N SER A 242 16.74 1.65 -18.19
CA SER A 242 15.81 2.58 -17.56
C SER A 242 16.23 4.04 -17.76
N CYS A 243 15.32 5.00 -17.51
CA CYS A 243 15.64 6.43 -17.63
C CYS A 243 16.55 6.87 -16.48
N LYS A 244 17.70 7.49 -16.82
CA LYS A 244 18.73 7.85 -15.83
C LYS A 244 18.56 9.27 -15.29
N PRO A 245 19.15 9.59 -14.14
CA PRO A 245 19.29 10.97 -13.70
C PRO A 245 19.91 11.84 -14.81
N GLY A 246 19.28 13.00 -15.07
CA GLY A 246 19.67 13.89 -16.16
C GLY A 246 19.04 13.59 -17.52
N ASP A 247 18.21 12.54 -17.66
CA ASP A 247 17.43 12.32 -18.88
C ASP A 247 16.48 13.50 -19.13
N PRO A 248 16.44 14.07 -20.35
CA PRO A 248 15.55 15.19 -20.71
C PRO A 248 14.07 14.93 -20.45
N ALA A 249 13.66 13.67 -20.39
CA ALA A 249 12.28 13.28 -20.06
C ALA A 249 11.80 13.84 -18.71
N PHE A 250 12.72 14.16 -17.79
CA PHE A 250 12.38 14.71 -16.47
C PHE A 250 12.44 16.24 -16.39
N ALA A 251 12.79 16.95 -17.47
CA ALA A 251 12.94 18.40 -17.44
C ALA A 251 11.67 19.16 -17.00
N ARG A 252 10.51 18.53 -17.16
CA ARG A 252 9.18 19.09 -16.80
C ARG A 252 8.41 18.17 -15.85
N ALA A 253 9.11 17.22 -15.22
CA ALA A 253 8.49 16.27 -14.29
C ALA A 253 8.71 16.72 -12.85
N GLN A 254 7.63 16.74 -12.09
CA GLN A 254 7.62 17.00 -10.65
C GLN A 254 7.04 15.78 -9.94
N PHE A 255 7.56 15.45 -8.78
CA PHE A 255 7.07 14.36 -7.93
C PHE A 255 6.88 14.87 -6.51
N GLU A 256 5.68 14.65 -5.97
CA GLU A 256 5.32 15.07 -4.63
C GLU A 256 4.64 13.93 -3.86
N LEU A 257 5.05 13.75 -2.60
CA LEU A 257 4.37 12.85 -1.66
C LEU A 257 3.32 13.64 -0.89
N ILE A 258 2.05 13.33 -1.15
CA ILE A 258 0.91 14.03 -0.55
C ILE A 258 0.38 13.37 0.72
N ALA A 259 0.68 12.08 0.93
CA ALA A 259 0.41 11.37 2.17
C ALA A 259 1.49 10.33 2.45
N ARG A 260 1.75 10.11 3.74
CA ARG A 260 2.81 9.24 4.25
C ARG A 260 2.32 8.49 5.50
N PRO A 261 2.84 7.29 5.79
CA PRO A 261 2.49 6.53 6.99
C PRO A 261 2.65 7.35 8.29
N LYS A 262 3.69 8.18 8.38
CA LYS A 262 3.93 9.03 9.56
C LYS A 262 2.79 10.00 9.84
N ALA A 263 2.23 10.65 8.83
CA ALA A 263 1.12 11.61 9.01
C ALA A 263 -0.15 10.92 9.53
N SER A 264 -0.41 9.70 9.05
CA SER A 264 -1.53 8.86 9.51
C SER A 264 -1.31 8.41 10.97
N LEU A 265 -0.09 8.00 11.32
CA LEU A 265 0.24 7.64 12.69
C LEU A 265 0.13 8.85 13.64
N ASP A 266 0.53 10.05 13.21
CA ASP A 266 0.36 11.29 13.98
C ASP A 266 -1.11 11.62 14.22
N ALA A 267 -1.99 11.37 13.24
CA ALA A 267 -3.44 11.53 13.41
C ALA A 267 -3.99 10.54 14.45
N ALA A 268 -3.59 9.27 14.36
CA ALA A 268 -3.95 8.22 15.33
C ALA A 268 -3.49 8.59 16.76
N THR A 269 -2.23 9.01 16.90
CA THR A 269 -1.66 9.39 18.23
C THR A 269 -2.35 10.61 18.83
N ARG A 270 -2.82 11.54 18.01
CA ARG A 270 -3.58 12.71 18.46
C ARG A 270 -4.89 12.29 19.13
N ILE A 271 -5.67 11.40 18.47
CA ILE A 271 -6.93 10.90 19.05
C ILE A 271 -6.68 10.20 20.39
N ALA A 272 -5.61 9.41 20.51
CA ALA A 272 -5.25 8.77 21.78
C ALA A 272 -4.89 9.78 22.86
N ARG A 273 -4.10 10.82 22.55
CA ARG A 273 -3.77 11.91 23.50
C ARG A 273 -5.00 12.69 23.92
N ASP A 274 -5.88 13.04 23.00
CA ASP A 274 -7.13 13.78 23.29
C ASP A 274 -8.06 12.96 24.19
N ALA A 275 -8.00 11.63 24.11
CA ALA A 275 -8.69 10.72 25.01
C ALA A 275 -7.99 10.54 26.38
N GLY A 276 -6.90 11.27 26.65
CA GLY A 276 -6.19 11.28 27.93
C GLY A 276 -5.19 10.16 28.16
N TYR A 277 -4.64 9.55 27.07
CA TYR A 277 -3.58 8.57 27.15
C TYR A 277 -2.20 9.22 27.00
N ALA A 278 -1.22 8.78 27.80
CA ALA A 278 0.18 8.99 27.51
C ALA A 278 0.55 8.11 26.30
N VAL A 279 1.13 8.70 25.24
CA VAL A 279 1.41 7.95 24.01
C VAL A 279 2.88 7.53 23.94
N ILE A 280 3.10 6.25 23.70
CA ILE A 280 4.37 5.66 23.26
C ILE A 280 4.25 5.46 21.76
N ASP A 281 4.88 6.32 20.97
CA ASP A 281 4.94 6.25 19.51
C ASP A 281 6.18 5.43 19.10
N LEU A 282 5.96 4.26 18.48
CA LEU A 282 7.02 3.33 18.06
C LEU A 282 7.43 3.53 16.59
N GLY A 283 6.86 4.56 15.92
CA GLY A 283 7.20 4.90 14.55
C GLY A 283 6.31 4.25 13.49
N ALA A 284 6.47 4.74 12.27
CA ALA A 284 5.66 4.37 11.12
C ALA A 284 6.32 3.34 10.18
N ASP A 285 7.57 2.95 10.46
CA ASP A 285 8.38 2.10 9.58
C ASP A 285 8.77 0.77 10.26
N LEU A 286 7.92 0.27 11.19
CA LEU A 286 8.21 -0.95 11.93
C LEU A 286 8.04 -2.17 11.03
N GLU A 287 9.08 -2.97 10.91
CA GLU A 287 9.12 -4.24 10.19
C GLU A 287 9.42 -5.40 11.15
N GLY A 288 9.09 -6.62 10.77
CA GLY A 288 9.41 -7.83 11.52
C GLY A 288 8.30 -8.88 11.48
N GLU A 289 8.56 -10.01 12.14
CA GLU A 289 7.57 -11.09 12.28
C GLU A 289 6.47 -10.66 13.26
N ALA A 290 5.21 -10.80 12.86
CA ALA A 290 4.05 -10.29 13.61
C ALA A 290 4.01 -10.74 15.07
N ARG A 291 4.36 -12.00 15.33
CA ARG A 291 4.38 -12.57 16.70
C ARG A 291 5.48 -11.99 17.57
N ASP A 292 6.67 -11.79 16.98
CA ASP A 292 7.83 -11.26 17.72
C ASP A 292 7.60 -9.79 18.10
N VAL A 293 7.03 -9.02 17.16
CA VAL A 293 6.64 -7.62 17.40
C VAL A 293 5.52 -7.55 18.46
N ALA A 294 4.53 -8.44 18.40
CA ALA A 294 3.47 -8.52 19.40
C ALA A 294 4.07 -8.80 20.81
N ALA A 295 4.98 -9.76 20.92
CA ALA A 295 5.65 -10.09 22.17
C ALA A 295 6.44 -8.88 22.74
N ALA A 296 7.14 -8.13 21.90
CA ALA A 296 7.86 -6.92 22.30
C ALA A 296 6.90 -5.83 22.80
N HIS A 297 5.77 -5.61 22.10
CA HIS A 297 4.77 -4.62 22.49
C HIS A 297 4.03 -5.01 23.77
N VAL A 298 3.81 -6.29 24.01
CA VAL A 298 3.26 -6.81 25.28
C VAL A 298 4.11 -6.40 26.47
N GLN A 299 5.45 -6.45 26.38
CA GLN A 299 6.32 -6.02 27.46
C GLN A 299 6.12 -4.55 27.83
N LEU A 300 5.89 -3.69 26.83
CA LEU A 300 5.57 -2.27 27.06
C LEU A 300 4.20 -2.11 27.72
N ALA A 301 3.21 -2.88 27.26
CA ALA A 301 1.86 -2.84 27.84
C ALA A 301 1.84 -3.33 29.30
N LEU A 302 2.50 -4.43 29.61
CA LEU A 302 2.61 -4.96 30.96
C LEU A 302 3.36 -4.01 31.90
N LYS A 303 4.42 -3.34 31.42
CA LYS A 303 5.11 -2.30 32.17
C LYS A 303 4.20 -1.13 32.49
N ALA A 304 3.49 -0.58 31.49
CA ALA A 304 2.55 0.51 31.70
C ALA A 304 1.42 0.12 32.67
N HIS A 305 0.91 -1.11 32.54
CA HIS A 305 -0.11 -1.68 33.42
C HIS A 305 0.41 -1.77 34.89
N SER A 306 1.61 -2.31 35.11
CA SER A 306 2.20 -2.43 36.42
C SER A 306 2.51 -1.09 37.09
N GLU A 307 2.77 -0.05 36.31
CA GLU A 307 2.99 1.32 36.78
C GLU A 307 1.65 2.09 37.00
N GLY A 308 0.50 1.49 36.73
CA GLY A 308 -0.81 2.14 36.81
C GLY A 308 -0.98 3.33 35.86
N LYS A 309 -0.25 3.34 34.72
CA LYS A 309 -0.24 4.44 33.76
C LYS A 309 -1.21 4.19 32.63
N ARG A 310 -2.11 5.15 32.42
CA ARG A 310 -3.00 5.14 31.25
C ARG A 310 -2.19 5.45 30.00
N THR A 311 -1.91 4.42 29.19
CA THR A 311 -0.93 4.48 28.10
C THR A 311 -1.52 3.95 26.82
N ALA A 312 -1.26 4.64 25.68
CA ALA A 312 -1.48 4.14 24.33
C ALA A 312 -0.12 3.83 23.68
N ILE A 313 0.07 2.61 23.22
CA ILE A 313 1.24 2.19 22.44
C ILE A 313 0.79 2.14 21.00
N VAL A 314 1.42 2.93 20.13
CA VAL A 314 0.99 3.10 18.73
C VAL A 314 2.17 2.82 17.82
N SER A 315 1.95 2.04 16.75
CA SER A 315 2.95 1.77 15.70
C SER A 315 2.29 1.67 14.34
N GLY A 316 3.06 2.01 13.31
CA GLY A 316 2.77 1.76 11.90
C GLY A 316 3.73 0.71 11.33
N GLY A 317 3.97 0.79 10.02
CA GLY A 317 4.85 -0.10 9.27
C GLY A 317 4.14 -1.37 8.79
N GLU A 318 4.88 -2.31 8.22
CA GLU A 318 4.36 -3.54 7.62
C GLU A 318 5.04 -4.75 8.26
N LEU A 319 4.23 -5.65 8.81
CA LEU A 319 4.72 -6.88 9.43
C LEU A 319 4.67 -8.05 8.45
N THR A 320 5.40 -9.10 8.78
CA THR A 320 5.42 -10.35 8.01
C THR A 320 4.89 -11.51 8.84
N VAL A 321 4.45 -12.55 8.14
CA VAL A 321 4.02 -13.83 8.75
C VAL A 321 4.76 -14.97 8.08
N THR A 322 5.46 -15.76 8.85
CA THR A 322 5.99 -17.03 8.42
C THR A 322 4.89 -18.08 8.40
N VAL A 323 4.39 -18.40 7.20
CA VAL A 323 3.31 -19.38 7.02
C VAL A 323 3.84 -20.79 7.24
N ARG A 324 3.27 -21.50 8.23
CA ARG A 324 3.62 -22.89 8.59
C ARG A 324 2.42 -23.83 8.51
N GLY A 325 1.21 -23.28 8.63
CA GLY A 325 -0.06 -23.99 8.59
C GLY A 325 -0.84 -23.78 7.30
N ASN A 326 -2.12 -24.15 7.35
CA ASN A 326 -3.06 -24.05 6.22
C ASN A 326 -4.20 -23.07 6.50
N GLY A 327 -4.15 -22.34 7.61
CA GLY A 327 -5.17 -21.39 8.00
C GLY A 327 -5.17 -20.11 7.16
N ARG A 328 -6.00 -19.15 7.54
CA ARG A 328 -6.13 -17.85 6.89
C ARG A 328 -5.95 -16.72 7.90
N GLY A 329 -5.35 -15.64 7.43
CA GLY A 329 -5.12 -14.42 8.19
C GLY A 329 -4.04 -13.58 7.52
N GLY A 330 -3.93 -12.34 7.93
CA GLY A 330 -2.84 -11.44 7.56
C GLY A 330 -1.98 -11.08 8.77
N PRO A 331 -0.94 -10.27 8.56
CA PRO A 331 -0.01 -9.88 9.62
C PRO A 331 -0.68 -9.18 10.80
N ASN A 332 -1.69 -8.34 10.55
CA ASN A 332 -2.39 -7.63 11.62
C ASN A 332 -3.29 -8.55 12.45
N GLN A 333 -3.99 -9.48 11.81
CA GLN A 333 -4.76 -10.51 12.51
C GLN A 333 -3.84 -11.43 13.31
N GLU A 334 -2.70 -11.85 12.74
CA GLU A 334 -1.69 -12.67 13.44
C GLU A 334 -1.12 -11.94 14.67
N TYR A 335 -0.78 -10.66 14.51
CA TYR A 335 -0.33 -9.80 15.60
C TYR A 335 -1.39 -9.68 16.71
N ALA A 336 -2.65 -9.39 16.35
CA ALA A 336 -3.74 -9.27 17.31
C ALA A 336 -4.00 -10.60 18.04
N LEU A 337 -3.89 -11.75 17.35
CA LEU A 337 -4.04 -13.06 17.95
C LEU A 337 -2.90 -13.38 18.94
N ALA A 338 -1.67 -13.01 18.60
CA ALA A 338 -0.53 -13.13 19.52
C ALA A 338 -0.70 -12.25 20.77
N LEU A 339 -1.22 -11.03 20.61
CA LEU A 339 -1.58 -10.19 21.75
C LEU A 339 -2.67 -10.84 22.62
N ALA A 340 -3.71 -11.44 21.97
CA ALA A 340 -4.80 -12.10 22.70
C ALA A 340 -4.28 -13.27 23.57
N ASP A 341 -3.35 -14.06 23.06
CA ASP A 341 -2.74 -15.15 23.81
C ASP A 341 -1.91 -14.64 25.00
N LEU A 342 -1.09 -13.62 24.79
CA LEU A 342 -0.16 -13.11 25.78
C LEU A 342 -0.81 -12.21 26.86
N LEU A 343 -1.95 -11.56 26.55
CA LEU A 343 -2.62 -10.59 27.43
C LEU A 343 -3.92 -11.11 28.07
N LYS A 344 -4.30 -12.36 27.82
CA LYS A 344 -5.58 -12.94 28.26
C LYS A 344 -5.87 -12.83 29.76
N GLU A 345 -4.84 -12.75 30.59
CA GLU A 345 -4.94 -12.57 32.04
C GLU A 345 -4.74 -11.12 32.51
N THR A 346 -4.60 -10.16 31.59
CA THR A 346 -4.30 -8.77 31.91
C THR A 346 -5.56 -7.89 31.77
N PRO A 347 -6.21 -7.50 32.88
CA PRO A 347 -7.39 -6.63 32.81
C PRO A 347 -7.02 -5.21 32.35
N GLY A 348 -7.99 -4.48 31.78
CA GLY A 348 -7.79 -3.08 31.40
C GLY A 348 -6.95 -2.87 30.13
N VAL A 349 -6.60 -3.92 29.41
CA VAL A 349 -5.88 -3.83 28.14
C VAL A 349 -6.81 -4.18 26.97
N CYS A 350 -6.74 -3.39 25.91
CA CYS A 350 -7.38 -3.69 24.63
C CYS A 350 -6.51 -3.21 23.48
N ALA A 351 -6.70 -3.77 22.28
CA ALA A 351 -5.89 -3.41 21.14
C ALA A 351 -6.67 -3.53 19.81
N LEU A 352 -6.18 -2.82 18.80
CA LEU A 352 -6.58 -2.94 17.40
C LEU A 352 -5.34 -3.00 16.55
N ALA A 353 -5.34 -3.88 15.56
CA ALA A 353 -4.37 -3.91 14.49
C ALA A 353 -5.08 -4.04 13.15
N GLY A 354 -4.70 -3.21 12.17
CA GLY A 354 -5.33 -3.22 10.85
C GLY A 354 -4.51 -2.57 9.76
N ASP A 355 -4.65 -3.10 8.54
CA ASP A 355 -4.14 -2.48 7.33
C ASP A 355 -5.06 -1.32 6.92
N THR A 356 -4.46 -0.18 6.65
CA THR A 356 -5.19 1.05 6.27
C THR A 356 -5.86 0.95 4.90
N ASP A 357 -5.53 -0.03 4.06
CA ASP A 357 -6.21 -0.28 2.79
C ASP A 357 -7.54 -1.04 2.93
N GLY A 358 -7.79 -1.60 4.12
CA GLY A 358 -9.03 -2.32 4.43
C GLY A 358 -8.95 -3.82 4.23
N ALA A 359 -7.77 -4.41 3.94
CA ALA A 359 -7.62 -5.84 3.71
C ALA A 359 -6.29 -6.40 4.24
N ASP A 360 -6.35 -7.16 5.31
CA ASP A 360 -5.21 -7.80 5.96
C ASP A 360 -5.13 -9.27 5.56
N GLY A 361 -4.39 -9.57 4.51
CA GLY A 361 -4.29 -10.91 3.92
C GLY A 361 -5.53 -11.28 3.08
N GLY A 362 -5.90 -12.57 3.10
CA GLY A 362 -7.08 -13.08 2.40
C GLY A 362 -6.88 -13.31 0.90
N ALA A 363 -8.00 -13.43 0.18
CA ALA A 363 -8.04 -13.68 -1.27
C ALA A 363 -7.98 -12.42 -2.12
N GLY A 364 -7.95 -11.24 -1.51
CA GLY A 364 -8.04 -9.96 -2.19
C GLY A 364 -9.48 -9.50 -2.46
N SER A 365 -10.43 -10.04 -1.70
CA SER A 365 -11.83 -9.66 -1.77
C SER A 365 -12.07 -8.32 -1.05
N ALA A 366 -13.06 -7.54 -1.54
CA ALA A 366 -13.55 -6.35 -0.85
C ALA A 366 -14.17 -6.64 0.53
N THR A 367 -14.41 -7.92 0.84
CA THR A 367 -14.96 -8.38 2.13
C THR A 367 -13.90 -8.98 3.06
N ASP A 368 -12.63 -8.98 2.64
CA ASP A 368 -11.55 -9.41 3.51
C ASP A 368 -11.46 -8.46 4.72
N PRO A 369 -11.17 -8.97 5.94
CA PRO A 369 -11.02 -8.10 7.10
C PRO A 369 -9.77 -7.23 7.00
N ALA A 370 -9.86 -5.99 7.46
CA ALA A 370 -8.71 -5.10 7.59
C ALA A 370 -7.74 -5.52 8.71
N GLY A 371 -8.21 -6.33 9.65
CA GLY A 371 -7.45 -6.74 10.82
C GLY A 371 -8.35 -7.28 11.92
N ALA A 372 -8.00 -7.02 13.18
CA ALA A 372 -8.78 -7.48 14.33
C ALA A 372 -8.69 -6.54 15.54
N VAL A 373 -9.67 -6.70 16.45
CA VAL A 373 -9.74 -5.99 17.73
C VAL A 373 -9.74 -7.02 18.86
N ILE A 374 -9.03 -6.73 19.95
CA ILE A 374 -9.07 -7.54 21.16
C ILE A 374 -9.41 -6.68 22.37
N ASP A 375 -10.18 -7.23 23.29
CA ASP A 375 -10.49 -6.63 24.58
C ASP A 375 -10.92 -7.71 25.60
N GLN A 376 -11.44 -7.30 26.75
CA GLN A 376 -11.90 -8.22 27.79
C GLN A 376 -13.05 -9.13 27.31
N THR A 377 -13.86 -8.68 26.34
CA THR A 377 -14.92 -9.53 25.76
C THR A 377 -14.34 -10.63 24.88
N THR A 378 -13.26 -10.34 24.14
CA THR A 378 -12.50 -11.35 23.39
C THR A 378 -11.98 -12.45 24.32
N PHE A 379 -11.35 -12.08 25.45
CA PHE A 379 -10.80 -13.03 26.43
C PHE A 379 -11.92 -13.87 27.08
N ALA A 380 -13.06 -13.24 27.40
CA ALA A 380 -14.22 -13.98 27.92
C ALA A 380 -14.78 -14.99 26.90
N LYS A 381 -14.85 -14.64 25.62
CA LYS A 381 -15.27 -15.51 24.53
C LYS A 381 -14.28 -16.67 24.32
N MET A 382 -12.97 -16.38 24.30
CA MET A 382 -11.92 -17.44 24.26
C MET A 382 -12.19 -18.50 25.29
N LYS A 383 -12.38 -18.10 26.56
CA LYS A 383 -12.64 -19.02 27.68
C LYS A 383 -13.96 -19.78 27.49
N SER A 384 -15.05 -19.08 27.16
CA SER A 384 -16.39 -19.70 27.05
C SER A 384 -16.54 -20.65 25.87
N LEU A 385 -15.82 -20.40 24.76
CA LEU A 385 -15.82 -21.20 23.55
C LEU A 385 -14.70 -22.28 23.54
N GLY A 386 -13.82 -22.27 24.55
CA GLY A 386 -12.69 -23.19 24.61
C GLY A 386 -11.67 -23.00 23.49
N LEU A 387 -11.49 -21.75 23.02
CA LEU A 387 -10.56 -21.44 21.95
C LEU A 387 -9.12 -21.36 22.48
N ASP A 388 -8.21 -22.07 21.84
CA ASP A 388 -6.77 -22.04 22.12
C ASP A 388 -6.07 -21.15 21.09
N ALA A 389 -5.76 -19.92 21.45
CA ALA A 389 -5.09 -18.95 20.57
C ALA A 389 -3.74 -19.49 20.07
N GLY A 390 -2.99 -20.23 20.87
CA GLY A 390 -1.73 -20.87 20.48
C GLY A 390 -1.91 -21.88 19.36
N ALA A 391 -2.98 -22.68 19.40
CA ALA A 391 -3.30 -23.64 18.32
C ALA A 391 -3.66 -22.93 17.00
N TYR A 392 -4.45 -21.86 17.05
CA TYR A 392 -4.75 -21.05 15.88
C TYR A 392 -3.50 -20.35 15.33
N LEU A 393 -2.63 -19.81 16.17
CA LEU A 393 -1.33 -19.28 15.75
C LEU A 393 -0.48 -20.37 15.06
N ALA A 394 -0.36 -21.55 15.64
CA ALA A 394 0.42 -22.64 15.05
C ALA A 394 -0.04 -23.02 13.63
N ASN A 395 -1.33 -22.84 13.32
CA ASN A 395 -1.93 -23.09 12.01
C ASN A 395 -2.00 -21.82 11.12
N ASN A 396 -1.54 -20.64 11.57
CA ASN A 396 -1.74 -19.34 10.88
C ASN A 396 -3.23 -19.06 10.55
N ASP A 397 -4.15 -19.35 11.50
CA ASP A 397 -5.60 -19.30 11.28
C ASP A 397 -6.30 -18.21 12.12
N ALA A 398 -5.72 -17.03 12.13
CA ALA A 398 -6.22 -15.88 12.88
C ALA A 398 -7.64 -15.48 12.43
N THR A 399 -7.94 -15.58 11.14
CA THR A 399 -9.28 -15.25 10.62
C THR A 399 -10.37 -16.15 11.23
N ALA A 400 -10.14 -17.46 11.35
CA ALA A 400 -11.11 -18.36 11.96
C ALA A 400 -11.32 -18.06 13.45
N PHE A 401 -10.25 -17.75 14.18
CA PHE A 401 -10.33 -17.34 15.57
C PHE A 401 -11.19 -16.08 15.74
N PHE A 402 -10.89 -15.01 14.99
CA PHE A 402 -11.62 -13.75 15.11
C PHE A 402 -13.03 -13.81 14.51
N THR A 403 -13.30 -14.72 13.60
CA THR A 403 -14.66 -15.04 13.16
C THR A 403 -15.48 -15.66 14.31
N ALA A 404 -14.90 -16.62 15.04
CA ALA A 404 -15.57 -17.27 16.15
C ALA A 404 -15.85 -16.31 17.31
N THR A 405 -14.95 -15.36 17.57
CA THR A 405 -15.14 -14.34 18.62
C THR A 405 -15.95 -13.12 18.15
N GLY A 406 -16.14 -12.92 16.83
CA GLY A 406 -16.81 -11.76 16.25
C GLY A 406 -15.98 -10.47 16.38
N ASP A 407 -14.66 -10.57 16.34
CA ASP A 407 -13.73 -9.46 16.64
C ASP A 407 -12.91 -9.04 15.42
N LEU A 408 -13.31 -9.47 14.19
CA LEU A 408 -12.71 -8.98 12.95
C LEU A 408 -12.96 -7.48 12.76
N LEU A 409 -11.96 -6.75 12.32
CA LEU A 409 -12.08 -5.36 11.88
C LEU A 409 -12.54 -5.35 10.43
N LEU A 410 -13.81 -5.03 10.20
CA LEU A 410 -14.40 -4.95 8.87
C LEU A 410 -14.59 -3.48 8.48
N THR A 411 -13.93 -3.05 7.42
CA THR A 411 -13.99 -1.68 6.90
C THR A 411 -14.51 -1.62 5.47
N GLY A 412 -14.35 -2.72 4.72
CA GLY A 412 -14.32 -2.68 3.28
C GLY A 412 -13.09 -1.91 2.75
N PRO A 413 -12.96 -1.74 1.44
CA PRO A 413 -11.91 -0.94 0.85
C PRO A 413 -11.92 0.50 1.36
N THR A 414 -10.81 0.97 1.94
CA THR A 414 -10.68 2.33 2.47
C THR A 414 -10.26 3.35 1.42
N LEU A 415 -9.91 2.87 0.22
CA LEU A 415 -9.52 3.67 -0.95
C LEU A 415 -8.21 4.47 -0.75
N THR A 416 -7.42 4.10 0.24
CA THR A 416 -6.06 4.60 0.48
C THR A 416 -5.12 3.45 0.82
N ASN A 417 -3.83 3.70 1.03
CA ASN A 417 -2.89 2.74 1.60
C ASN A 417 -1.65 3.48 2.13
N VAL A 418 -1.46 3.41 3.43
CA VAL A 418 -0.30 3.94 4.16
C VAL A 418 0.20 2.93 5.19
N ASN A 419 0.18 1.64 4.83
CA ASN A 419 0.55 0.49 5.66
C ASN A 419 -0.37 0.30 6.88
N ASP A 420 0.12 -0.40 7.88
CA ASP A 420 -0.65 -0.81 9.05
C ASP A 420 -0.74 0.29 10.11
N VAL A 421 -1.78 0.18 10.94
CA VAL A 421 -1.90 0.90 12.20
C VAL A 421 -2.22 -0.09 13.30
N ARG A 422 -1.39 -0.08 14.34
CA ARG A 422 -1.54 -0.90 15.54
C ARG A 422 -1.61 0.00 16.76
N VAL A 423 -2.55 -0.27 17.63
CA VAL A 423 -2.72 0.47 18.88
C VAL A 423 -3.06 -0.48 20.03
N ILE A 424 -2.37 -0.34 21.15
CA ILE A 424 -2.68 -1.01 22.41
C ILE A 424 -3.03 0.09 23.42
N LEU A 425 -4.21 0.01 24.01
CA LEU A 425 -4.63 0.89 25.10
C LEU A 425 -4.53 0.14 26.43
N VAL A 426 -3.84 0.75 27.38
CA VAL A 426 -3.72 0.27 28.76
C VAL A 426 -4.41 1.28 29.65
N ASP A 427 -5.50 0.88 30.31
CA ASP A 427 -6.16 1.70 31.32
C ASP A 427 -5.47 1.52 32.68
N ALA A 428 -5.39 2.60 33.46
CA ALA A 428 -5.02 2.51 34.86
C ALA A 428 -6.10 1.75 35.64
N ILE A 429 -5.71 0.80 36.45
CA ILE A 429 -6.58 0.02 37.35
C ILE A 429 -6.55 0.62 38.74
#